data_618d0dfa4c0acc816d53af6f43069ad8
#
_entry.id   618d0dfa4c0acc816d53af6f43069ad8
#
_cell.length_a   1.000
_cell.length_b   1.000
_cell.length_c   1.000
_cell.angle_alpha   90.00
_cell.angle_beta   90.00
_cell.angle_gamma   90.00
#
_symmetry.space_group_name_H-M   'P 1'
#
loop_
_entity.id
_entity.type
_entity.pdbx_description
1 polymer ?
#
loop_
_entity_poly.entity_id
_entity_poly.type
_entity_poly.pdbx_seq_one_letter_code
_entity_poly.pdbx_strand_id
1 'polypeptide(L)'
;MNSLLARLRRYFVRRQDDRRNERAEDLLKALLEAGGTLPRSAWDGLFAQLALESDTAAQTLGRLALEGRVDITAEGVALTPAGRRDALALMRAHRIYEQYLAEHSGYAPAEWHERAHHMEHRLDARERERMASLLGNPLFDPHGDPIPTAGLTLPALPAGARDTAAEGLPEAGTLLRVVHIEDDDARRFARIAATGLAKDAVVRVAASAEGSFAFDYEGEHFALPAADLAAIDLRPLTPAEAAEVPTDAFRMSRLAEGQTAVVAGLSPSCRGALRRRLMDLGFVRGSHVSVGMRSPLGNPVAYVVRGTAIALRREQARQIIVTPL
;
A
#
# COMPACT_ATOMS: atom_id res chain seq x y z
N MET A 1 45.37 -20.39 -9.01
CA MET A 1 44.46 -20.13 -10.12
C MET A 1 43.16 -20.97 -10.08
N ASN A 2 43.24 -22.29 -9.77
CA ASN A 2 42.07 -23.17 -9.73
C ASN A 2 41.00 -22.85 -8.63
N SER A 3 41.41 -22.30 -7.49
CA SER A 3 40.45 -22.02 -6.37
C SER A 3 39.56 -20.82 -6.63
N LEU A 4 40.05 -19.78 -7.32
CA LEU A 4 39.27 -18.58 -7.68
C LEU A 4 38.23 -18.90 -8.75
N LEU A 5 38.62 -19.63 -9.79
CA LEU A 5 37.71 -20.08 -10.85
C LEU A 5 36.61 -21.01 -10.30
N ALA A 6 36.95 -21.91 -9.37
CA ALA A 6 35.95 -22.75 -8.71
C ALA A 6 35.00 -21.96 -7.79
N ARG A 7 35.47 -20.90 -7.16
CA ARG A 7 34.61 -19.96 -6.37
C ARG A 7 33.70 -19.14 -7.27
N LEU A 8 34.23 -18.57 -8.35
CA LEU A 8 33.47 -17.84 -9.34
C LEU A 8 32.37 -18.72 -9.99
N ARG A 9 32.76 -19.95 -10.40
CA ARG A 9 31.79 -20.91 -10.97
C ARG A 9 30.69 -21.25 -9.98
N ARG A 10 30.98 -21.50 -8.70
CA ARG A 10 29.99 -21.74 -7.65
C ARG A 10 29.09 -20.50 -7.43
N TYR A 11 29.67 -19.30 -7.43
CA TYR A 11 28.92 -18.05 -7.29
C TYR A 11 27.94 -17.85 -8.45
N PHE A 12 28.39 -18.05 -9.71
CA PHE A 12 27.51 -17.90 -10.87
C PHE A 12 26.42 -18.97 -10.94
N VAL A 13 26.73 -20.22 -10.60
CA VAL A 13 25.73 -21.30 -10.53
C VAL A 13 24.67 -20.97 -9.48
N ARG A 14 25.09 -20.61 -8.26
CA ARG A 14 24.15 -20.25 -7.17
C ARG A 14 23.27 -19.07 -7.56
N ARG A 15 23.83 -18.03 -8.14
CA ARG A 15 23.08 -16.86 -8.60
C ARG A 15 22.09 -17.18 -9.74
N GLN A 16 22.43 -18.15 -10.58
CA GLN A 16 21.53 -18.63 -11.62
C GLN A 16 20.37 -19.47 -11.05
N ASP A 17 20.67 -20.30 -10.05
CA ASP A 17 19.65 -21.08 -9.35
C ASP A 17 18.71 -20.16 -8.54
N ASP A 18 19.23 -19.15 -7.86
CA ASP A 18 18.43 -18.15 -7.14
C ASP A 18 17.44 -17.46 -8.09
N ARG A 19 17.91 -16.94 -9.24
CA ARG A 19 17.04 -16.32 -10.24
C ARG A 19 15.98 -17.26 -10.83
N ARG A 20 16.29 -18.54 -10.99
CA ARG A 20 15.32 -19.54 -11.46
C ARG A 20 14.25 -19.81 -10.42
N ASN A 21 14.59 -19.76 -9.14
CA ASN A 21 13.65 -19.93 -8.05
C ASN A 21 12.77 -18.69 -7.91
N GLU A 22 13.35 -17.48 -7.92
CA GLU A 22 12.60 -16.22 -7.93
C GLU A 22 11.52 -16.21 -9.02
N ARG A 23 11.89 -16.51 -10.29
CA ARG A 23 10.92 -16.59 -11.41
C ARG A 23 9.80 -17.61 -11.19
N ALA A 24 10.12 -18.74 -10.56
CA ALA A 24 9.11 -19.77 -10.28
C ALA A 24 8.15 -19.30 -9.18
N GLU A 25 8.67 -18.63 -8.17
CA GLU A 25 7.89 -18.04 -7.09
C GLU A 25 7.01 -16.91 -7.59
N ASP A 26 7.54 -16.00 -8.43
CA ASP A 26 6.76 -14.95 -9.09
C ASP A 26 5.61 -15.52 -9.93
N LEU A 27 5.89 -16.58 -10.69
CA LEU A 27 4.86 -17.21 -11.52
C LEU A 27 3.77 -17.87 -10.67
N LEU A 28 4.10 -18.49 -9.54
CA LEU A 28 3.12 -19.04 -8.60
C LEU A 28 2.27 -17.94 -7.96
N LYS A 29 2.89 -16.81 -7.57
CA LYS A 29 2.20 -15.64 -7.00
C LYS A 29 1.24 -15.05 -8.03
N ALA A 30 1.68 -14.79 -9.25
CA ALA A 30 0.85 -14.25 -10.31
C ALA A 30 -0.31 -15.19 -10.71
N LEU A 31 -0.09 -16.51 -10.71
CA LEU A 31 -1.17 -17.48 -10.88
C LEU A 31 -2.19 -17.42 -9.73
N LEU A 32 -1.75 -17.20 -8.49
CA LEU A 32 -2.64 -17.05 -7.35
C LEU A 32 -3.50 -15.79 -7.48
N GLU A 33 -2.92 -14.67 -7.88
CA GLU A 33 -3.59 -13.39 -8.11
C GLU A 33 -4.60 -13.49 -9.27
N ALA A 34 -4.29 -14.28 -10.31
CA ALA A 34 -5.23 -14.62 -11.38
C ALA A 34 -6.35 -15.60 -10.96
N GLY A 35 -6.51 -15.87 -9.65
CA GLY A 35 -7.55 -16.80 -9.12
C GLY A 35 -7.13 -18.26 -9.00
N GLY A 36 -5.87 -18.59 -9.24
CA GLY A 36 -5.29 -19.92 -9.11
C GLY A 36 -5.42 -20.80 -10.37
N THR A 37 -6.11 -20.32 -11.40
CA THR A 37 -6.24 -20.97 -12.71
C THR A 37 -6.08 -19.94 -13.81
N LEU A 38 -5.39 -20.31 -14.89
CA LEU A 38 -5.18 -19.41 -16.03
C LEU A 38 -5.41 -20.17 -17.35
N PRO A 39 -6.35 -19.74 -18.21
CA PRO A 39 -6.55 -20.35 -19.50
C PRO A 39 -5.35 -20.10 -20.42
N ARG A 40 -5.11 -21.02 -21.37
CA ARG A 40 -3.95 -20.93 -22.26
C ARG A 40 -3.90 -19.63 -23.07
N SER A 41 -5.06 -19.07 -23.40
CA SER A 41 -5.18 -17.81 -24.13
C SER A 41 -4.67 -16.59 -23.35
N ALA A 42 -4.53 -16.67 -22.03
CA ALA A 42 -4.06 -15.59 -21.17
C ALA A 42 -2.56 -15.70 -20.78
N TRP A 43 -1.87 -16.78 -21.22
CA TRP A 43 -0.46 -17.00 -20.85
C TRP A 43 0.47 -15.90 -21.31
N ASP A 44 0.34 -15.46 -22.56
CA ASP A 44 1.21 -14.40 -23.12
C ASP A 44 1.08 -13.09 -22.33
N GLY A 45 -0.12 -12.77 -21.87
CA GLY A 45 -0.36 -11.61 -21.00
C GLY A 45 0.35 -11.73 -19.67
N LEU A 46 0.26 -12.88 -18.99
CA LEU A 46 0.95 -13.14 -17.73
C LEU A 46 2.48 -13.10 -17.91
N PHE A 47 2.99 -13.72 -18.97
CA PHE A 47 4.44 -13.74 -19.23
C PHE A 47 4.98 -12.34 -19.52
N ALA A 48 4.23 -11.51 -20.25
CA ALA A 48 4.57 -10.12 -20.49
C ALA A 48 4.58 -9.30 -19.17
N GLN A 49 3.61 -9.50 -18.29
CA GLN A 49 3.55 -8.86 -16.98
C GLN A 49 4.78 -9.21 -16.14
N LEU A 50 5.23 -10.46 -16.15
CA LEU A 50 6.41 -10.93 -15.45
C LEU A 50 7.74 -10.67 -16.18
N ALA A 51 7.71 -9.99 -17.33
CA ALA A 51 8.86 -9.78 -18.20
C ALA A 51 9.61 -11.10 -18.53
N LEU A 52 8.88 -12.20 -18.72
CA LEU A 52 9.40 -13.51 -19.06
C LEU A 52 9.27 -13.78 -20.55
N GLU A 53 10.37 -14.19 -21.17
CA GLU A 53 10.32 -14.75 -22.53
C GLU A 53 9.56 -16.08 -22.53
N SER A 54 8.79 -16.35 -23.59
CA SER A 54 7.91 -17.54 -23.71
C SER A 54 8.63 -18.86 -23.43
N ASP A 55 9.86 -19.02 -23.93
CA ASP A 55 10.65 -20.24 -23.68
C ASP A 55 11.06 -20.39 -22.20
N THR A 56 11.43 -19.29 -21.56
CA THR A 56 11.78 -19.28 -20.13
C THR A 56 10.53 -19.56 -19.28
N ALA A 57 9.40 -18.99 -19.63
CA ALA A 57 8.12 -19.21 -18.95
C ALA A 57 7.68 -20.67 -19.11
N ALA A 58 7.75 -21.24 -20.31
CA ALA A 58 7.41 -22.64 -20.57
C ALA A 58 8.32 -23.62 -19.78
N GLN A 59 9.64 -23.34 -19.73
CA GLN A 59 10.58 -24.12 -18.92
C GLN A 59 10.24 -24.02 -17.42
N THR A 60 9.89 -22.83 -16.94
CA THR A 60 9.52 -22.61 -15.55
C THR A 60 8.23 -23.33 -15.19
N LEU A 61 7.21 -23.25 -16.03
CA LEU A 61 5.95 -24.02 -15.87
C LEU A 61 6.19 -25.53 -15.87
N GLY A 62 7.01 -26.03 -16.83
CA GLY A 62 7.36 -27.44 -16.89
C GLY A 62 8.06 -27.94 -15.62
N ARG A 63 8.97 -27.15 -15.04
CA ARG A 63 9.61 -27.44 -13.76
C ARG A 63 8.59 -27.48 -12.63
N LEU A 64 7.74 -26.45 -12.51
CA LEU A 64 6.71 -26.38 -11.47
C LEU A 64 5.72 -27.54 -11.56
N ALA A 65 5.42 -28.01 -12.77
CA ALA A 65 4.57 -29.22 -12.97
C ALA A 65 5.29 -30.49 -12.48
N LEU A 66 6.59 -30.65 -12.79
CA LEU A 66 7.39 -31.77 -12.29
C LEU A 66 7.53 -31.77 -10.77
N GLU A 67 7.59 -30.59 -10.15
CA GLU A 67 7.63 -30.39 -8.69
C GLU A 67 6.22 -30.52 -8.04
N GLY A 68 5.18 -30.76 -8.85
CA GLY A 68 3.79 -30.90 -8.37
C GLY A 68 3.21 -29.60 -7.80
N ARG A 69 3.65 -28.45 -8.30
CA ARG A 69 3.17 -27.10 -7.89
C ARG A 69 2.04 -26.60 -8.77
N VAL A 70 2.02 -27.01 -10.03
CA VAL A 70 0.98 -26.68 -10.99
C VAL A 70 0.55 -27.92 -11.76
N ASP A 71 -0.70 -27.95 -12.19
CA ASP A 71 -1.25 -28.91 -13.16
C ASP A 71 -1.42 -28.19 -14.51
N ILE A 72 -0.82 -28.75 -15.57
CA ILE A 72 -0.90 -28.23 -16.94
C ILE A 72 -1.83 -29.14 -17.74
N THR A 73 -2.88 -28.55 -18.33
CA THR A 73 -3.83 -29.26 -19.22
C THR A 73 -3.86 -28.62 -20.60
N ALA A 74 -4.68 -29.14 -21.49
CA ALA A 74 -4.91 -28.54 -22.81
C ALA A 74 -5.59 -27.16 -22.68
N GLU A 75 -6.41 -26.97 -21.66
CA GLU A 75 -7.20 -25.76 -21.42
C GLU A 75 -6.36 -24.65 -20.75
N GLY A 76 -5.34 -25.02 -19.95
CA GLY A 76 -4.54 -24.02 -19.21
C GLY A 76 -3.66 -24.61 -18.13
N VAL A 77 -3.38 -23.78 -17.14
CA VAL A 77 -2.59 -24.13 -15.94
C VAL A 77 -3.38 -23.82 -14.67
N ALA A 78 -3.26 -24.67 -13.67
CA ALA A 78 -3.88 -24.50 -12.37
C ALA A 78 -2.85 -24.71 -11.24
N LEU A 79 -2.97 -23.95 -10.14
CA LEU A 79 -2.21 -24.23 -8.94
C LEU A 79 -2.69 -25.50 -8.26
N THR A 80 -1.76 -26.39 -7.92
CA THR A 80 -2.05 -27.48 -6.98
C THR A 80 -2.21 -26.95 -5.56
N PRO A 81 -2.72 -27.73 -4.60
CA PRO A 81 -2.72 -27.34 -3.19
C PRO A 81 -1.31 -27.00 -2.66
N ALA A 82 -0.26 -27.63 -3.18
CA ALA A 82 1.11 -27.36 -2.81
C ALA A 82 1.58 -26.01 -3.40
N GLY A 83 1.36 -25.78 -4.71
CA GLY A 83 1.68 -24.52 -5.36
C GLY A 83 0.93 -23.34 -4.75
N ARG A 84 -0.35 -23.53 -4.40
CA ARG A 84 -1.14 -22.49 -3.71
C ARG A 84 -0.56 -22.13 -2.34
N ARG A 85 -0.07 -23.13 -1.57
CA ARG A 85 0.60 -22.86 -0.29
C ARG A 85 1.88 -22.04 -0.46
N ASP A 86 2.69 -22.39 -1.46
CA ASP A 86 3.94 -21.66 -1.72
C ASP A 86 3.65 -20.23 -2.19
N ALA A 87 2.69 -20.03 -3.09
CA ALA A 87 2.26 -18.71 -3.53
C ALA A 87 1.73 -17.84 -2.38
N LEU A 88 0.90 -18.41 -1.50
CA LEU A 88 0.40 -17.69 -0.30
C LEU A 88 1.52 -17.36 0.69
N ALA A 89 2.54 -18.22 0.80
CA ALA A 89 3.70 -17.96 1.65
C ALA A 89 4.54 -16.78 1.13
N LEU A 90 4.72 -16.70 -0.19
CA LEU A 90 5.42 -15.59 -0.84
C LEU A 90 4.61 -14.28 -0.72
N MET A 91 3.31 -14.32 -1.04
CA MET A 91 2.40 -13.18 -0.86
C MET A 91 2.41 -12.66 0.59
N ARG A 92 2.41 -13.57 1.58
CA ARG A 92 2.54 -13.19 2.98
C ARG A 92 3.88 -12.49 3.26
N ALA A 93 4.99 -12.97 2.69
CA ALA A 93 6.31 -12.35 2.85
C ALA A 93 6.31 -10.92 2.28
N HIS A 94 5.78 -10.75 1.08
CA HIS A 94 5.63 -9.46 0.41
C HIS A 94 4.88 -8.45 1.28
N ARG A 95 3.62 -8.75 1.60
CA ARG A 95 2.71 -7.84 2.31
C ARG A 95 3.14 -7.53 3.75
N ILE A 96 3.74 -8.49 4.44
CA ILE A 96 4.36 -8.24 5.76
C ILE A 96 5.54 -7.28 5.62
N TYR A 97 6.36 -7.43 4.57
CA TYR A 97 7.50 -6.56 4.38
C TYR A 97 7.08 -5.14 3.98
N GLU A 98 6.04 -4.97 3.17
CA GLU A 98 5.44 -3.65 2.90
C GLU A 98 4.94 -2.98 4.17
N GLN A 99 4.21 -3.71 5.00
CA GLN A 99 3.77 -3.19 6.30
C GLN A 99 4.95 -2.81 7.20
N TYR A 100 6.03 -3.59 7.18
CA TYR A 100 7.27 -3.25 7.88
C TYR A 100 7.90 -1.96 7.35
N LEU A 101 7.97 -1.78 6.03
CA LEU A 101 8.49 -0.57 5.43
C LEU A 101 7.64 0.66 5.81
N ALA A 102 6.33 0.54 5.77
CA ALA A 102 5.40 1.61 6.15
C ALA A 102 5.56 2.04 7.61
N GLU A 103 5.82 1.10 8.53
CA GLU A 103 5.88 1.37 9.98
C GLU A 103 7.29 1.66 10.48
N HIS A 104 8.34 1.13 9.85
CA HIS A 104 9.71 1.14 10.39
C HIS A 104 10.75 1.78 9.47
N SER A 105 10.40 2.12 8.24
CA SER A 105 11.33 2.76 7.32
C SER A 105 10.99 4.26 7.12
N GLY A 106 11.86 4.95 6.39
CA GLY A 106 11.61 6.32 5.92
C GLY A 106 11.32 6.40 4.42
N TYR A 107 11.07 5.25 3.78
CA TYR A 107 10.80 5.18 2.35
C TYR A 107 9.40 5.74 2.02
N ALA A 108 9.30 6.37 0.84
CA ALA A 108 8.02 6.84 0.35
C ALA A 108 7.10 5.66 -0.02
N PRO A 109 5.76 5.83 0.05
CA PRO A 109 4.81 4.76 -0.30
C PRO A 109 5.08 4.11 -1.66
N ALA A 110 5.42 4.90 -2.67
CA ALA A 110 5.72 4.40 -4.02
C ALA A 110 6.99 3.52 -4.12
N GLU A 111 7.80 3.44 -3.05
CA GLU A 111 9.00 2.60 -3.02
C GLU A 111 8.77 1.24 -2.32
N TRP A 112 7.63 1.06 -1.62
CA TRP A 112 7.43 -0.11 -0.78
C TRP A 112 7.28 -1.38 -1.60
N HIS A 113 6.46 -1.36 -2.64
CA HIS A 113 6.19 -2.50 -3.52
C HIS A 113 7.48 -3.09 -4.13
N GLU A 114 8.27 -2.26 -4.81
CA GLU A 114 9.52 -2.71 -5.42
C GLU A 114 10.49 -3.31 -4.39
N ARG A 115 10.59 -2.68 -3.20
CA ARG A 115 11.45 -3.17 -2.12
C ARG A 115 10.95 -4.47 -1.52
N ALA A 116 9.65 -4.63 -1.38
CA ALA A 116 9.03 -5.85 -0.89
C ALA A 116 9.23 -7.00 -1.89
N HIS A 117 9.03 -6.74 -3.18
CA HIS A 117 9.29 -7.70 -4.24
C HIS A 117 10.74 -8.23 -4.23
N HIS A 118 11.72 -7.38 -3.98
CA HIS A 118 13.11 -7.83 -3.83
C HIS A 118 13.39 -8.62 -2.56
N MET A 119 12.63 -8.42 -1.50
CA MET A 119 12.86 -9.06 -0.20
C MET A 119 12.05 -10.34 0.01
N GLU A 120 10.90 -10.48 -0.62
CA GLU A 120 9.99 -11.62 -0.43
C GLU A 120 10.66 -12.98 -0.65
N HIS A 121 11.56 -13.09 -1.64
CA HIS A 121 12.32 -14.29 -1.96
C HIS A 121 13.44 -14.63 -0.96
N ARG A 122 13.80 -13.70 -0.06
CA ARG A 122 14.92 -13.83 0.88
C ARG A 122 14.48 -14.09 2.31
N LEU A 123 13.22 -13.81 2.61
CA LEU A 123 12.65 -13.98 3.94
C LEU A 123 12.31 -15.46 4.18
N ASP A 124 13.04 -16.09 5.09
CA ASP A 124 12.64 -17.40 5.54
C ASP A 124 11.36 -17.38 6.39
N ALA A 125 10.76 -18.55 6.61
CA ALA A 125 9.50 -18.67 7.36
C ALA A 125 9.61 -18.10 8.79
N ARG A 126 10.77 -18.29 9.44
CA ARG A 126 10.99 -17.81 10.81
C ARG A 126 11.16 -16.29 10.87
N GLU A 127 11.85 -15.71 9.90
CA GLU A 127 12.03 -14.26 9.78
C GLU A 127 10.69 -13.57 9.51
N ARG A 128 9.92 -14.12 8.57
CA ARG A 128 8.58 -13.65 8.25
C ARG A 128 7.65 -13.64 9.48
N GLU A 129 7.60 -14.73 10.26
CA GLU A 129 6.73 -14.79 11.43
C GLU A 129 7.24 -13.89 12.58
N ARG A 130 8.55 -13.71 12.73
CA ARG A 130 9.08 -12.70 13.67
C ARG A 130 8.68 -11.29 13.28
N MET A 131 8.75 -10.96 11.99
CA MET A 131 8.34 -9.64 11.48
C MET A 131 6.83 -9.42 11.64
N ALA A 132 6.01 -10.43 11.32
CA ALA A 132 4.57 -10.37 11.54
C ALA A 132 4.22 -10.12 13.01
N SER A 133 4.91 -10.81 13.94
CA SER A 133 4.71 -10.63 15.38
C SER A 133 5.13 -9.24 15.85
N LEU A 134 6.24 -8.70 15.34
CA LEU A 134 6.70 -7.33 15.63
C LEU A 134 5.65 -6.28 15.21
N LEU A 135 4.95 -6.52 14.11
CA LEU A 135 3.90 -5.67 13.57
C LEU A 135 2.51 -5.90 14.21
N GLY A 136 2.40 -6.80 15.19
CA GLY A 136 1.13 -7.14 15.83
C GLY A 136 0.23 -8.03 14.98
N ASN A 137 0.79 -8.81 14.06
CA ASN A 137 0.06 -9.70 13.14
C ASN A 137 -1.02 -8.97 12.32
N PRO A 138 -0.66 -8.00 11.48
CA PRO A 138 -1.63 -7.23 10.72
C PRO A 138 -2.40 -8.14 9.76
N LEU A 139 -3.69 -7.83 9.56
CA LEU A 139 -4.56 -8.56 8.62
C LEU A 139 -4.50 -7.98 7.22
N PHE A 140 -4.10 -6.72 7.09
CA PHE A 140 -3.99 -6.00 5.83
C PHE A 140 -2.67 -5.24 5.79
N ASP A 141 -2.13 -5.08 4.61
CA ASP A 141 -0.95 -4.29 4.34
C ASP A 141 -1.27 -2.76 4.28
N PRO A 142 -0.29 -1.88 3.99
CA PRO A 142 -0.52 -0.44 3.96
C PRO A 142 -1.48 0.00 2.85
N HIS A 143 -1.64 -0.78 1.78
CA HIS A 143 -2.49 -0.50 0.64
C HIS A 143 -3.92 -1.01 0.83
N GLY A 144 -4.11 -1.97 1.73
CA GLY A 144 -5.39 -2.60 2.04
C GLY A 144 -5.52 -4.05 1.60
N ASP A 145 -4.45 -4.60 1.06
CA ASP A 145 -4.40 -5.99 0.64
C ASP A 145 -4.43 -6.97 1.83
N PRO A 146 -5.21 -8.06 1.73
CA PRO A 146 -5.32 -9.03 2.81
C PRO A 146 -4.03 -9.84 2.97
N ILE A 147 -3.35 -9.72 4.10
CA ILE A 147 -2.15 -10.50 4.42
C ILE A 147 -2.56 -11.94 4.74
N PRO A 148 -2.08 -12.96 3.99
CA PRO A 148 -2.35 -14.34 4.35
C PRO A 148 -1.93 -14.61 5.80
N THR A 149 -2.74 -15.34 6.57
CA THR A 149 -2.45 -15.70 7.96
C THR A 149 -1.22 -16.62 8.07
N ALA A 150 -0.74 -16.89 9.29
CA ALA A 150 0.29 -17.91 9.50
C ALA A 150 -0.12 -19.31 9.02
N GLY A 151 -1.43 -19.59 8.99
CA GLY A 151 -2.00 -20.81 8.39
C GLY A 151 -2.18 -20.76 6.87
N LEU A 152 -1.68 -19.70 6.21
CA LEU A 152 -1.78 -19.50 4.76
C LEU A 152 -3.24 -19.48 4.25
N THR A 153 -4.10 -18.80 4.98
CA THR A 153 -5.48 -18.47 4.58
C THR A 153 -5.65 -16.98 4.46
N LEU A 154 -6.40 -16.52 3.48
CA LEU A 154 -6.69 -15.09 3.33
C LEU A 154 -7.77 -14.67 4.33
N PRO A 155 -7.62 -13.54 5.03
CA PRO A 155 -8.69 -12.95 5.82
C PRO A 155 -9.84 -12.51 4.89
N ALA A 156 -11.06 -12.43 5.45
CA ALA A 156 -12.18 -11.88 4.72
C ALA A 156 -11.97 -10.38 4.44
N LEU A 157 -12.30 -9.97 3.23
CA LEU A 157 -12.31 -8.56 2.87
C LEU A 157 -13.37 -7.80 3.69
N PRO A 158 -13.16 -6.51 4.00
CA PRO A 158 -14.17 -5.70 4.66
C PRO A 158 -15.48 -5.70 3.86
N ALA A 159 -16.60 -5.92 4.55
CA ALA A 159 -17.90 -5.91 3.92
C ALA A 159 -18.19 -4.53 3.28
N GLY A 160 -18.76 -4.53 2.07
CA GLY A 160 -19.19 -3.31 1.37
C GLY A 160 -18.07 -2.58 0.62
N ALA A 161 -16.90 -3.16 0.45
CA ALA A 161 -15.94 -2.68 -0.56
C ALA A 161 -16.61 -2.78 -1.93
N ARG A 162 -16.65 -1.66 -2.66
CA ARG A 162 -17.25 -1.57 -3.99
C ARG A 162 -16.15 -1.57 -5.04
N ASP A 163 -16.35 -2.35 -6.09
CA ASP A 163 -15.68 -2.11 -7.36
C ASP A 163 -16.27 -0.83 -7.99
N THR A 164 -15.68 0.31 -7.64
CA THR A 164 -16.11 1.62 -8.12
C THR A 164 -15.99 1.77 -9.64
N ALA A 165 -15.15 0.96 -10.29
CA ALA A 165 -15.06 0.91 -11.75
C ALA A 165 -16.31 0.32 -12.40
N ALA A 166 -16.95 -0.67 -11.74
CA ALA A 166 -18.15 -1.34 -12.24
C ALA A 166 -19.45 -0.61 -11.89
N GLU A 167 -19.49 0.11 -10.76
CA GLU A 167 -20.72 0.73 -10.22
C GLU A 167 -20.93 2.21 -10.60
N GLY A 168 -19.93 2.84 -11.24
CA GLY A 168 -19.95 4.25 -11.63
C GLY A 168 -19.56 5.22 -10.52
N LEU A 169 -19.40 6.49 -10.88
CA LEU A 169 -19.04 7.57 -9.94
C LEU A 169 -20.16 7.80 -8.91
N PRO A 170 -19.84 7.82 -7.60
CA PRO A 170 -20.79 8.14 -6.56
C PRO A 170 -21.30 9.60 -6.68
N GLU A 171 -22.49 9.86 -6.15
CA GLU A 171 -23.07 11.22 -6.15
C GLU A 171 -22.21 12.20 -5.35
N ALA A 172 -22.18 13.46 -5.81
CA ALA A 172 -21.52 14.55 -5.10
C ALA A 172 -22.08 14.72 -3.68
N GLY A 173 -21.21 14.96 -2.70
CA GLY A 173 -21.55 15.04 -1.28
C GLY A 173 -21.43 13.70 -0.53
N THR A 174 -21.36 12.56 -1.23
CA THR A 174 -21.19 11.24 -0.60
C THR A 174 -19.85 11.15 0.14
N LEU A 175 -19.88 10.62 1.37
CA LEU A 175 -18.67 10.29 2.14
C LEU A 175 -18.27 8.83 1.90
N LEU A 176 -17.04 8.65 1.47
CA LEU A 176 -16.47 7.34 1.13
C LEU A 176 -15.19 7.11 1.93
N ARG A 177 -14.97 5.87 2.37
CA ARG A 177 -13.72 5.41 2.97
C ARG A 177 -12.91 4.66 1.94
N VAL A 178 -11.64 4.98 1.82
CA VAL A 178 -10.68 4.20 1.05
C VAL A 178 -10.41 2.88 1.78
N VAL A 179 -10.70 1.77 1.11
CA VAL A 179 -10.50 0.41 1.64
C VAL A 179 -9.19 -0.17 1.13
N HIS A 180 -8.91 0.05 -0.16
CA HIS A 180 -7.73 -0.46 -0.83
C HIS A 180 -7.30 0.51 -1.93
N ILE A 181 -6.00 0.54 -2.23
CA ILE A 181 -5.41 1.27 -3.35
C ILE A 181 -4.44 0.33 -4.07
N GLU A 182 -4.75 0.01 -5.33
CA GLU A 182 -3.92 -0.82 -6.20
C GLU A 182 -2.56 -0.16 -6.49
N ASP A 183 -1.47 -0.86 -6.30
CA ASP A 183 -0.10 -0.35 -6.41
C ASP A 183 0.75 -1.01 -7.52
N ASP A 184 0.21 -1.96 -8.27
CA ASP A 184 0.85 -2.65 -9.39
C ASP A 184 1.30 -1.67 -10.51
N ASP A 185 0.54 -0.61 -10.78
CA ASP A 185 0.95 0.47 -11.67
C ASP A 185 1.59 1.62 -10.87
N ALA A 186 2.91 1.59 -10.77
CA ALA A 186 3.68 2.59 -10.02
C ALA A 186 3.39 4.05 -10.43
N ARG A 187 3.06 4.32 -11.70
CA ARG A 187 2.73 5.69 -12.16
C ARG A 187 1.35 6.12 -11.68
N ARG A 188 0.37 5.23 -11.76
CA ARG A 188 -0.98 5.46 -11.25
C ARG A 188 -0.96 5.62 -9.74
N PHE A 189 -0.32 4.70 -9.05
CA PHE A 189 -0.17 4.75 -7.60
C PHE A 189 0.52 6.05 -7.14
N ALA A 190 1.61 6.47 -7.79
CA ALA A 190 2.29 7.73 -7.44
C ALA A 190 1.37 8.97 -7.58
N ARG A 191 0.47 9.02 -8.60
CA ARG A 191 -0.51 10.11 -8.72
C ARG A 191 -1.53 10.09 -7.58
N ILE A 192 -2.04 8.92 -7.22
CA ILE A 192 -2.98 8.75 -6.11
C ILE A 192 -2.31 9.13 -4.79
N ALA A 193 -1.13 8.60 -4.51
CA ALA A 193 -0.36 8.87 -3.30
C ALA A 193 0.03 10.36 -3.15
N ALA A 194 0.22 11.09 -4.26
CA ALA A 194 0.52 12.52 -4.24
C ALA A 194 -0.62 13.36 -3.64
N THR A 195 -1.87 12.89 -3.66
CA THR A 195 -3.01 13.53 -2.98
C THR A 195 -2.94 13.35 -1.45
N GLY A 196 -2.16 12.39 -0.99
CA GLY A 196 -2.09 11.94 0.41
C GLY A 196 -3.14 10.88 0.74
N LEU A 197 -3.86 10.35 -0.24
CA LEU A 197 -4.76 9.22 -0.03
C LEU A 197 -3.98 8.00 0.46
N ALA A 198 -4.56 7.32 1.41
CA ALA A 198 -4.09 6.06 1.95
C ALA A 198 -5.31 5.24 2.40
N LYS A 199 -5.10 3.97 2.68
CA LYS A 199 -6.11 3.14 3.35
C LYS A 199 -6.67 3.85 4.59
N ASP A 200 -7.95 3.74 4.80
CA ASP A 200 -8.75 4.39 5.87
C ASP A 200 -8.98 5.91 5.69
N ALA A 201 -8.45 6.54 4.62
CA ALA A 201 -8.81 7.92 4.30
C ALA A 201 -10.32 8.05 4.04
N VAL A 202 -10.91 9.14 4.51
CA VAL A 202 -12.31 9.46 4.24
C VAL A 202 -12.36 10.67 3.31
N VAL A 203 -12.97 10.50 2.16
CA VAL A 203 -13.13 11.54 1.14
C VAL A 203 -14.60 11.93 0.99
N ARG A 204 -14.85 13.17 0.64
CA ARG A 204 -16.16 13.64 0.20
C ARG A 204 -16.14 13.81 -1.31
N VAL A 205 -17.02 13.12 -2.01
CA VAL A 205 -17.13 13.27 -3.46
C VAL A 205 -17.53 14.70 -3.80
N ALA A 206 -16.80 15.32 -4.71
CA ALA A 206 -17.09 16.64 -5.24
C ALA A 206 -17.69 16.54 -6.65
N ALA A 207 -18.27 17.65 -7.12
CA ALA A 207 -18.72 17.72 -8.51
C ALA A 207 -17.52 17.54 -9.45
N SER A 208 -17.62 16.58 -10.36
CA SER A 208 -16.53 16.22 -11.27
C SER A 208 -16.80 16.70 -12.67
N ALA A 209 -15.76 17.15 -13.38
CA ALA A 209 -15.81 17.31 -14.83
C ALA A 209 -15.81 15.92 -15.50
N GLU A 210 -16.28 15.86 -16.74
CA GLU A 210 -16.23 14.63 -17.53
C GLU A 210 -14.81 14.07 -17.61
N GLY A 211 -14.66 12.77 -17.38
CA GLY A 211 -13.36 12.09 -17.39
C GLY A 211 -12.49 12.31 -16.14
N SER A 212 -13.04 12.93 -15.07
CA SER A 212 -12.32 13.12 -13.81
C SER A 212 -13.11 12.60 -12.60
N PHE A 213 -12.41 12.25 -11.54
CA PHE A 213 -12.94 12.00 -10.20
C PHE A 213 -12.44 13.09 -9.27
N ALA A 214 -13.37 13.97 -8.82
CA ALA A 214 -13.05 15.04 -7.89
C ALA A 214 -13.54 14.72 -6.48
N PHE A 215 -12.75 15.09 -5.48
CA PHE A 215 -13.08 14.87 -4.07
C PHE A 215 -12.41 15.91 -3.16
N ASP A 216 -13.03 16.13 -2.01
CA ASP A 216 -12.43 16.90 -0.93
C ASP A 216 -11.85 15.94 0.12
N TYR A 217 -10.63 16.22 0.52
CA TYR A 217 -9.89 15.42 1.50
C TYR A 217 -9.03 16.30 2.40
N GLU A 218 -9.24 16.21 3.71
CA GLU A 218 -8.49 16.95 4.72
C GLU A 218 -8.44 18.47 4.47
N GLY A 219 -9.59 19.04 3.99
CA GLY A 219 -9.77 20.46 3.69
C GLY A 219 -9.10 20.93 2.39
N GLU A 220 -8.63 20.04 1.55
CA GLU A 220 -8.09 20.32 0.21
C GLU A 220 -8.95 19.64 -0.86
N HIS A 221 -9.06 20.28 -2.03
CA HIS A 221 -9.77 19.76 -3.19
C HIS A 221 -8.79 19.07 -4.14
N PHE A 222 -9.14 17.88 -4.59
CA PHE A 222 -8.34 17.07 -5.52
C PHE A 222 -9.17 16.61 -6.70
N ALA A 223 -8.51 16.40 -7.84
CA ALA A 223 -9.08 15.75 -9.01
C ALA A 223 -8.07 14.74 -9.56
N LEU A 224 -8.53 13.52 -9.82
CA LEU A 224 -7.79 12.45 -10.47
C LEU A 224 -8.44 12.12 -11.82
N PRO A 225 -7.72 11.61 -12.81
CA PRO A 225 -8.32 10.98 -13.96
C PRO A 225 -9.34 9.92 -13.54
N ALA A 226 -10.51 9.86 -14.19
CA ALA A 226 -11.52 8.86 -13.87
C ALA A 226 -11.01 7.42 -13.99
N ALA A 227 -10.04 7.17 -14.89
CA ALA A 227 -9.37 5.89 -15.02
C ALA A 227 -8.58 5.47 -13.77
N ASP A 228 -8.15 6.43 -12.94
CA ASP A 228 -7.43 6.11 -11.69
C ASP A 228 -8.37 5.61 -10.58
N LEU A 229 -9.68 5.89 -10.71
CA LEU A 229 -10.69 5.39 -9.77
C LEU A 229 -10.76 3.85 -9.76
N ALA A 230 -10.46 3.20 -10.90
CA ALA A 230 -10.39 1.74 -10.98
C ALA A 230 -9.30 1.12 -10.08
N ALA A 231 -8.37 1.93 -9.60
CA ALA A 231 -7.31 1.50 -8.66
C ALA A 231 -7.64 1.86 -7.20
N ILE A 232 -8.85 2.33 -6.89
CA ILE A 232 -9.24 2.74 -5.53
C ILE A 232 -10.55 2.08 -5.15
N ASP A 233 -10.50 1.12 -4.24
CA ASP A 233 -11.71 0.54 -3.67
C ASP A 233 -12.27 1.45 -2.58
N LEU A 234 -13.50 1.85 -2.77
CA LEU A 234 -14.20 2.78 -1.89
C LEU A 234 -15.41 2.10 -1.23
N ARG A 235 -15.69 2.48 0.00
CA ARG A 235 -16.86 2.04 0.74
C ARG A 235 -17.65 3.26 1.25
N PRO A 236 -18.96 3.35 1.02
CA PRO A 236 -19.78 4.35 1.66
C PRO A 236 -19.70 4.27 3.19
N LEU A 237 -19.69 5.42 3.86
CA LEU A 237 -19.80 5.47 5.30
C LEU A 237 -21.22 5.16 5.73
N THR A 238 -21.37 4.45 6.84
CA THR A 238 -22.65 4.35 7.55
C THR A 238 -23.03 5.71 8.13
N PRO A 239 -24.32 5.98 8.41
CA PRO A 239 -24.73 7.23 9.06
C PRO A 239 -24.01 7.52 10.37
N ALA A 240 -23.70 6.49 11.16
CA ALA A 240 -22.95 6.63 12.41
C ALA A 240 -21.48 7.06 12.16
N GLU A 241 -20.81 6.43 11.20
CA GLU A 241 -19.44 6.82 10.82
C GLU A 241 -19.41 8.24 10.23
N ALA A 242 -20.39 8.58 9.40
CA ALA A 242 -20.47 9.90 8.76
C ALA A 242 -20.66 11.03 9.79
N ALA A 243 -21.38 10.77 10.88
CA ALA A 243 -21.59 11.74 11.97
C ALA A 243 -20.30 12.01 12.76
N GLU A 244 -19.31 11.10 12.72
CA GLU A 244 -18.02 11.28 13.39
C GLU A 244 -16.99 12.05 12.55
N VAL A 245 -17.27 12.27 11.26
CA VAL A 245 -16.36 12.98 10.33
C VAL A 245 -16.48 14.49 10.54
N PRO A 246 -15.43 15.18 10.99
CA PRO A 246 -15.47 16.63 11.12
C PRO A 246 -15.63 17.28 9.74
N THR A 247 -16.59 18.18 9.60
CA THR A 247 -16.90 18.85 8.32
C THR A 247 -15.96 19.99 7.99
N ASP A 248 -15.28 20.53 8.98
CA ASP A 248 -14.40 21.70 8.95
C ASP A 248 -12.92 21.36 9.23
N ALA A 249 -12.60 20.07 9.21
CA ALA A 249 -11.22 19.59 9.41
C ALA A 249 -10.33 19.96 8.22
N PHE A 250 -9.12 20.42 8.52
CA PHE A 250 -8.13 20.76 7.50
C PHE A 250 -6.71 20.47 7.99
N ARG A 251 -5.76 20.43 7.06
CA ARG A 251 -4.34 20.19 7.37
C ARG A 251 -3.73 21.38 8.13
N MET A 252 -3.08 21.13 9.27
CA MET A 252 -2.49 22.16 10.13
C MET A 252 -1.50 23.08 9.40
N SER A 253 -0.88 22.62 8.32
CA SER A 253 -0.02 23.45 7.47
C SER A 253 -0.71 24.68 6.89
N ARG A 254 -2.04 24.73 6.88
CA ARG A 254 -2.88 25.86 6.43
C ARG A 254 -3.28 26.82 7.55
N LEU A 255 -2.97 26.48 8.81
CA LEU A 255 -3.29 27.35 9.94
C LEU A 255 -2.56 28.68 9.80
N ALA A 256 -3.28 29.76 9.85
CA ALA A 256 -2.72 31.11 9.73
C ALA A 256 -2.09 31.58 11.05
N GLU A 257 -1.24 32.57 10.96
CA GLU A 257 -0.65 33.23 12.13
C GLU A 257 -1.73 33.88 13.00
N GLY A 258 -1.63 33.70 14.31
CA GLY A 258 -2.64 34.15 15.27
C GLY A 258 -3.89 33.26 15.38
N GLN A 259 -4.05 32.24 14.52
CA GLN A 259 -5.13 31.28 14.65
C GLN A 259 -4.77 30.17 15.62
N THR A 260 -5.79 29.71 16.34
CA THR A 260 -5.73 28.54 17.21
C THR A 260 -6.71 27.47 16.69
N ALA A 261 -6.32 26.21 16.82
CA ALA A 261 -7.13 25.08 16.38
C ALA A 261 -6.98 23.91 17.35
N VAL A 262 -7.83 22.90 17.21
CA VAL A 262 -7.76 21.66 17.98
C VAL A 262 -7.32 20.53 17.05
N VAL A 263 -6.37 19.71 17.49
CA VAL A 263 -5.96 18.51 16.75
C VAL A 263 -7.11 17.52 16.69
N ALA A 264 -7.63 17.24 15.50
CA ALA A 264 -8.62 16.22 15.25
C ALA A 264 -7.98 14.83 15.12
N GLY A 265 -6.72 14.77 14.66
CA GLY A 265 -5.97 13.52 14.50
C GLY A 265 -4.73 13.68 13.62
N LEU A 266 -4.17 12.56 13.22
CA LEU A 266 -3.13 12.48 12.21
C LEU A 266 -3.71 11.86 10.94
N SER A 267 -3.27 12.36 9.78
CA SER A 267 -3.66 11.80 8.48
C SER A 267 -3.42 10.28 8.43
N PRO A 268 -4.27 9.49 7.78
CA PRO A 268 -4.02 8.06 7.51
C PRO A 268 -2.70 7.79 6.80
N SER A 269 -2.22 8.73 5.99
CA SER A 269 -0.91 8.66 5.34
C SER A 269 0.28 8.89 6.31
N CYS A 270 0.02 9.42 7.50
CA CYS A 270 1.04 9.61 8.54
C CYS A 270 1.36 8.30 9.22
N ARG A 271 2.47 7.67 8.88
CA ARG A 271 2.87 6.34 9.37
C ARG A 271 4.26 6.36 10.00
N GLY A 272 4.62 5.24 10.59
CA GLY A 272 5.96 4.92 11.05
C GLY A 272 6.57 5.92 12.05
N ALA A 273 7.84 6.22 11.87
CA ALA A 273 8.60 7.07 12.78
C ALA A 273 8.05 8.50 12.90
N LEU A 274 7.54 9.05 11.79
CA LEU A 274 6.95 10.38 11.80
C LEU A 274 5.69 10.42 12.67
N ARG A 275 4.80 9.44 12.53
CA ARG A 275 3.57 9.33 13.33
C ARG A 275 3.89 9.26 14.81
N ARG A 276 4.81 8.37 15.21
CA ARG A 276 5.24 8.24 16.62
C ARG A 276 5.80 9.55 17.14
N ARG A 277 6.73 10.16 16.38
CA ARG A 277 7.33 11.45 16.77
C ARG A 277 6.30 12.56 16.95
N LEU A 278 5.33 12.70 16.06
CA LEU A 278 4.29 13.72 16.19
C LEU A 278 3.41 13.49 17.44
N MET A 279 3.07 12.23 17.72
CA MET A 279 2.34 11.87 18.93
C MET A 279 3.14 12.18 20.20
N ASP A 280 4.42 11.83 20.26
CA ASP A 280 5.33 12.11 21.38
C ASP A 280 5.49 13.61 21.62
N LEU A 281 5.49 14.41 20.57
CA LEU A 281 5.53 15.88 20.63
C LEU A 281 4.20 16.50 21.09
N GLY A 282 3.15 15.68 21.25
CA GLY A 282 1.86 16.11 21.77
C GLY A 282 0.81 16.47 20.72
N PHE A 283 1.04 16.18 19.43
CA PHE A 283 0.01 16.33 18.40
C PHE A 283 -0.98 15.15 18.43
N VAL A 284 -1.76 15.09 19.50
CA VAL A 284 -2.80 14.07 19.73
C VAL A 284 -4.18 14.72 19.73
N ARG A 285 -5.21 13.92 19.47
CA ARG A 285 -6.60 14.40 19.43
C ARG A 285 -6.96 15.20 20.67
N GLY A 286 -7.55 16.36 20.47
CA GLY A 286 -7.95 17.29 21.53
C GLY A 286 -6.85 18.27 21.98
N SER A 287 -5.61 18.14 21.50
CA SER A 287 -4.56 19.11 21.83
C SER A 287 -4.80 20.44 21.10
N HIS A 288 -4.71 21.54 21.82
CA HIS A 288 -4.74 22.89 21.25
C HIS A 288 -3.41 23.20 20.57
N VAL A 289 -3.49 23.78 19.38
CA VAL A 289 -2.33 24.20 18.60
C VAL A 289 -2.52 25.62 18.07
N SER A 290 -1.44 26.38 17.98
CA SER A 290 -1.42 27.71 17.36
C SER A 290 -0.13 27.89 16.59
N VAL A 291 -0.12 28.87 15.66
CA VAL A 291 1.11 29.28 14.98
C VAL A 291 1.84 30.27 15.86
N GLY A 292 3.03 29.89 16.35
CA GLY A 292 3.87 30.76 17.17
C GLY A 292 4.73 31.71 16.34
N MET A 293 5.41 31.16 15.31
CA MET A 293 6.32 31.94 14.45
C MET A 293 6.52 31.24 13.10
N ARG A 294 6.66 32.03 12.05
CA ARG A 294 7.07 31.53 10.73
C ARG A 294 8.53 31.93 10.46
N SER A 295 9.30 31.05 9.87
CA SER A 295 10.63 31.43 9.38
C SER A 295 10.50 32.47 8.25
N PRO A 296 11.54 33.29 7.97
CA PRO A 296 11.50 34.29 6.91
C PRO A 296 11.14 33.75 5.53
N LEU A 297 11.46 32.46 5.26
CA LEU A 297 11.12 31.77 4.01
C LEU A 297 9.79 30.99 4.10
N GLY A 298 9.04 31.15 5.20
CA GLY A 298 7.74 30.48 5.41
C GLY A 298 7.84 28.99 5.78
N ASN A 299 9.02 28.40 5.81
CA ASN A 299 9.24 27.00 6.16
C ASN A 299 10.64 26.80 6.79
N PRO A 300 10.76 26.18 8.01
CA PRO A 300 9.70 25.63 8.85
C PRO A 300 8.81 26.66 9.54
N VAL A 301 7.70 26.18 10.13
CA VAL A 301 6.81 26.96 10.99
C VAL A 301 6.89 26.42 12.42
N ALA A 302 7.01 27.30 13.41
CA ALA A 302 6.94 26.93 14.81
C ALA A 302 5.47 26.93 15.26
N TYR A 303 4.99 25.78 15.66
CA TYR A 303 3.66 25.59 16.23
C TYR A 303 3.78 25.44 17.76
N VAL A 304 2.88 26.08 18.48
CA VAL A 304 2.81 25.92 19.94
C VAL A 304 1.78 24.82 20.24
N VAL A 305 2.22 23.77 20.90
CA VAL A 305 1.39 22.67 21.39
C VAL A 305 1.77 22.39 22.83
N ARG A 306 0.77 22.26 23.72
CA ARG A 306 1.00 22.04 25.16
C ARG A 306 2.01 23.03 25.80
N GLY A 307 2.02 24.27 25.33
CA GLY A 307 2.93 25.32 25.83
C GLY A 307 4.36 25.26 25.27
N THR A 308 4.67 24.31 24.38
CA THR A 308 6.00 24.14 23.77
C THR A 308 5.97 24.54 22.30
N ALA A 309 6.93 25.35 21.88
CA ALA A 309 7.10 25.72 20.47
C ALA A 309 7.89 24.61 19.73
N ILE A 310 7.31 24.03 18.71
CA ILE A 310 7.87 22.94 17.90
C ILE A 310 7.92 23.38 16.44
N ALA A 311 9.13 23.41 15.88
CA ALA A 311 9.33 23.71 14.47
C ALA A 311 9.05 22.48 13.62
N LEU A 312 8.07 22.59 12.71
CA LEU A 312 7.74 21.53 11.74
C LEU A 312 7.91 22.07 10.31
N ARG A 313 8.43 21.21 9.45
CA ARG A 313 8.39 21.46 8.01
C ARG A 313 6.96 21.33 7.51
N ARG A 314 6.67 21.96 6.38
CA ARG A 314 5.32 21.96 5.77
C ARG A 314 4.79 20.54 5.57
N GLU A 315 5.63 19.63 5.08
CA GLU A 315 5.27 18.23 4.82
C GLU A 315 4.89 17.50 6.12
N GLN A 316 5.54 17.82 7.23
CA GLN A 316 5.22 17.25 8.56
C GLN A 316 3.92 17.85 9.11
N ALA A 317 3.73 19.16 8.98
CA ALA A 317 2.52 19.84 9.43
C ALA A 317 1.26 19.44 8.62
N ARG A 318 1.42 19.06 7.35
CA ARG A 318 0.33 18.50 6.52
C ARG A 318 -0.20 17.18 7.05
N GLN A 319 0.58 16.45 7.84
CA GLN A 319 0.17 15.16 8.42
C GLN A 319 -0.70 15.31 9.68
N ILE A 320 -0.90 16.54 10.17
CA ILE A 320 -1.71 16.84 11.34
C ILE A 320 -3.01 17.48 10.89
N ILE A 321 -4.14 16.88 11.29
CA ILE A 321 -5.47 17.35 10.95
C ILE A 321 -6.02 18.13 12.14
N VAL A 322 -6.56 19.29 11.87
CA VAL A 322 -7.09 20.21 12.89
C VAL A 322 -8.51 20.68 12.53
N THR A 323 -9.27 21.06 13.54
CA THR A 323 -10.55 21.78 13.40
C THR A 323 -10.40 23.17 13.99
N PRO A 324 -11.10 24.20 13.50
CA PRO A 324 -11.18 25.52 14.13
C PRO A 324 -11.65 25.40 15.60
N LEU A 325 -11.27 26.37 16.43
CA LEU A 325 -11.82 26.54 17.77
C LEU A 325 -13.12 27.29 17.73
#